data_9ab32ad81dad1f4a1aa2ae47464077c7
#
_entry.id   9ab32ad81dad1f4a1aa2ae47464077c7
#
_cell.length_a   1.000
_cell.length_b   1.000
_cell.length_c   1.000
_cell.angle_alpha   90.00
_cell.angle_beta   90.00
_cell.angle_gamma   90.00
#
_symmetry.space_group_name_H-M   'P 1'
#
loop_
_entity.id
_entity.type
_entity.pdbx_description
1 polymer ?
#
loop_
_entity_poly.entity_id
_entity_poly.type
_entity_poly.pdbx_seq_one_letter_code
_entity_poly.pdbx_strand_id
1 'polypeptide(L)'
;MLGHPGGEEHSRYLIELSFQPPPARWLDMGAGDGSTVRLLQSLGYEAEGIDLNPRGDDVTAGDYLQPHYPEGSFDGILSQCSFYVSGNVPEALRQAGWLLRKGGKLVFSDVTEDVVQLLNQVRQAGFAVRHLEDLTEAWKEYYLEALWTQDNVCLPKGKKFTYVLFVCERM
;
A
#
# COMPACT_ATOMS: atom_id res chain seq x y z
N MET A 1 11.43 14.76 4.47
CA MET A 1 11.41 13.41 3.85
C MET A 1 10.16 13.32 3.00
N LEU A 2 10.31 13.11 1.72
CA LEU A 2 9.19 12.85 0.83
C LEU A 2 8.54 11.52 1.26
N GLY A 3 7.21 11.45 1.34
CA GLY A 3 6.49 10.23 1.69
C GLY A 3 6.58 9.19 0.57
N HIS A 4 5.49 8.96 -0.13
CA HIS A 4 5.41 8.13 -1.34
C HIS A 4 5.14 9.03 -2.57
N PRO A 5 5.35 8.53 -3.80
CA PRO A 5 5.03 9.27 -5.01
C PRO A 5 3.58 9.78 -5.02
N GLY A 6 3.38 11.05 -5.40
CA GLY A 6 2.07 11.68 -5.46
C GLY A 6 1.45 12.14 -4.13
N GLY A 7 2.09 11.85 -2.99
CA GLY A 7 1.65 12.35 -1.68
C GLY A 7 0.17 12.09 -1.36
N GLU A 8 -0.48 13.03 -0.68
CA GLU A 8 -1.88 12.91 -0.24
C GLU A 8 -2.87 12.76 -1.41
N GLU A 9 -2.65 13.42 -2.54
CA GLU A 9 -3.51 13.28 -3.72
C GLU A 9 -3.53 11.85 -4.23
N HIS A 10 -2.39 11.19 -4.25
CA HIS A 10 -2.29 9.80 -4.64
C HIS A 10 -3.01 8.87 -3.65
N SER A 11 -2.86 9.12 -2.35
CA SER A 11 -3.60 8.37 -1.32
C SER A 11 -5.11 8.52 -1.48
N ARG A 12 -5.62 9.74 -1.73
CA ARG A 12 -7.03 9.98 -2.02
C ARG A 12 -7.50 9.21 -3.24
N TYR A 13 -6.74 9.25 -4.31
CA TYR A 13 -7.04 8.53 -5.55
C TYR A 13 -7.17 7.02 -5.31
N LEU A 14 -6.24 6.41 -4.57
CA LEU A 14 -6.31 5.00 -4.17
C LEU A 14 -7.58 4.68 -3.38
N ILE A 15 -7.91 5.50 -2.40
CA ILE A 15 -9.09 5.32 -1.55
C ILE A 15 -10.37 5.42 -2.39
N GLU A 16 -10.47 6.40 -3.27
CA GLU A 16 -11.62 6.59 -4.17
C GLU A 16 -11.80 5.41 -5.12
N LEU A 17 -10.72 4.90 -5.72
CA LEU A 17 -10.75 3.73 -6.61
C LEU A 17 -11.20 2.44 -5.92
N SER A 18 -11.12 2.38 -4.59
CA SER A 18 -11.58 1.21 -3.83
C SER A 18 -13.10 1.02 -3.90
N PHE A 19 -13.84 2.10 -4.13
CA PHE A 19 -15.31 2.15 -4.03
C PHE A 19 -15.85 1.60 -2.70
N GLN A 20 -15.05 1.69 -1.64
CA GLN A 20 -15.43 1.26 -0.29
C GLN A 20 -15.87 2.49 0.50
N PRO A 21 -17.19 2.73 0.69
CA PRO A 21 -17.64 3.94 1.40
C PRO A 21 -17.43 3.84 2.91
N PRO A 22 -17.30 4.98 3.61
CA PRO A 22 -17.36 5.00 5.06
C PRO A 22 -18.81 4.72 5.56
N PRO A 23 -19.00 4.24 6.81
CA PRO A 23 -17.93 3.81 7.69
C PRO A 23 -17.40 2.44 7.28
N ALA A 24 -16.08 2.29 7.31
CA ALA A 24 -15.40 1.01 7.07
C ALA A 24 -14.08 1.01 7.85
N ARG A 25 -13.59 -0.17 8.22
CA ARG A 25 -12.36 -0.32 8.98
C ARG A 25 -11.19 -0.62 8.07
N TRP A 26 -10.18 0.23 8.12
CA TRP A 26 -9.00 0.17 7.27
C TRP A 26 -7.71 -0.03 8.06
N LEU A 27 -6.79 -0.79 7.47
CA LEU A 27 -5.40 -0.90 7.92
C LEU A 27 -4.46 -0.36 6.85
N ASP A 28 -3.55 0.52 7.25
CA ASP A 28 -2.41 0.94 6.42
C ASP A 28 -1.19 0.07 6.75
N MET A 29 -0.79 -0.79 5.81
CA MET A 29 0.35 -1.69 5.95
C MET A 29 1.63 -1.01 5.45
N GLY A 30 2.52 -0.66 6.37
CA GLY A 30 3.70 0.17 6.12
C GLY A 30 3.37 1.66 6.24
N ALA A 31 2.67 2.02 7.31
CA ALA A 31 2.06 3.34 7.49
C ALA A 31 3.04 4.50 7.75
N GLY A 32 4.30 4.20 8.03
CA GLY A 32 5.36 5.19 8.19
C GLY A 32 5.06 6.28 9.22
N ASP A 33 4.74 7.48 8.76
CA ASP A 33 4.42 8.63 9.62
C ASP A 33 2.92 8.78 9.95
N GLY A 34 2.07 7.88 9.44
CA GLY A 34 0.63 7.87 9.69
C GLY A 34 -0.17 8.91 8.88
N SER A 35 0.42 9.58 7.91
CA SER A 35 -0.29 10.60 7.11
C SER A 35 -1.52 10.02 6.39
N THR A 36 -1.41 8.81 5.84
CA THR A 36 -2.53 8.13 5.17
C THR A 36 -3.59 7.66 6.19
N VAL A 37 -3.18 7.22 7.37
CA VAL A 37 -4.11 6.89 8.47
C VAL A 37 -4.96 8.10 8.85
N ARG A 38 -4.34 9.26 9.07
CA ARG A 38 -5.04 10.53 9.38
C ARG A 38 -5.96 10.96 8.24
N LEU A 39 -5.53 10.77 6.99
CA LEU A 39 -6.37 11.05 5.82
C LEU A 39 -7.63 10.17 5.82
N LEU A 40 -7.50 8.86 6.00
CA LEU A 40 -8.62 7.93 6.10
C LEU A 40 -9.59 8.33 7.22
N GLN A 41 -9.07 8.66 8.40
CA GLN A 41 -9.89 9.12 9.54
C GLN A 41 -10.63 10.43 9.20
N SER A 42 -9.99 11.37 8.53
CA SER A 42 -10.63 12.63 8.09
C SER A 42 -11.76 12.42 7.08
N LEU A 43 -11.73 11.31 6.35
CA LEU A 43 -12.76 10.91 5.39
C LEU A 43 -13.88 10.07 6.02
N GLY A 44 -13.84 9.84 7.33
CA GLY A 44 -14.87 9.14 8.08
C GLY A 44 -14.68 7.63 8.20
N TYR A 45 -13.49 7.12 7.91
CA TYR A 45 -13.14 5.71 8.12
C TYR A 45 -12.60 5.46 9.52
N GLU A 46 -12.79 4.25 10.04
CA GLU A 46 -11.98 3.74 11.15
C GLU A 46 -10.65 3.26 10.57
N ALA A 47 -9.56 3.93 10.90
CA ALA A 47 -8.27 3.61 10.32
C ALA A 47 -7.18 3.51 11.38
N GLU A 48 -6.31 2.53 11.21
CA GLU A 48 -5.11 2.30 11.99
C GLU A 48 -3.95 1.93 11.06
N GLY A 49 -2.72 2.13 11.51
CA GLY A 49 -1.52 1.83 10.76
C GLY A 49 -0.58 0.90 11.51
N ILE A 50 0.15 0.09 10.76
CA ILE A 50 1.22 -0.77 11.27
C ILE A 50 2.51 -0.53 10.47
N ASP A 51 3.63 -0.40 11.17
CA ASP A 51 4.95 -0.23 10.57
C ASP A 51 6.04 -0.83 11.48
N LEU A 52 7.13 -1.36 10.91
CA LEU A 52 8.27 -1.85 11.69
C LEU A 52 8.97 -0.72 12.45
N ASN A 53 8.98 0.49 11.88
CA ASN A 53 9.63 1.67 12.42
C ASN A 53 8.69 2.89 12.32
N PRO A 54 7.62 2.93 13.13
CA PRO A 54 6.64 4.00 13.06
C PRO A 54 7.28 5.35 13.39
N ARG A 55 6.88 6.38 12.64
CA ARG A 55 7.33 7.77 12.81
C ARG A 55 6.20 8.69 13.24
N GLY A 56 5.01 8.16 13.48
CA GLY A 56 3.83 8.88 13.94
C GLY A 56 3.16 8.14 15.09
N ASP A 57 2.52 8.90 15.99
CA ASP A 57 1.83 8.35 17.18
C ASP A 57 0.58 7.54 16.79
N ASP A 58 0.07 7.74 15.58
CA ASP A 58 -1.11 7.03 15.04
C ASP A 58 -0.76 5.66 14.40
N VAL A 59 0.51 5.26 14.48
CA VAL A 59 1.00 4.02 13.87
C VAL A 59 1.51 3.08 14.93
N THR A 60 1.01 1.86 14.92
CA THR A 60 1.45 0.80 15.82
C THR A 60 2.75 0.17 15.31
N ALA A 61 3.71 -0.02 16.21
CA ALA A 61 4.92 -0.77 15.89
C ALA A 61 4.59 -2.26 15.72
N GLY A 62 4.94 -2.83 14.58
CA GLY A 62 4.68 -4.24 14.29
C GLY A 62 5.06 -4.65 12.88
N ASP A 63 5.18 -5.96 12.69
CA ASP A 63 5.46 -6.56 11.39
C ASP A 63 4.17 -7.00 10.71
N TYR A 64 3.79 -6.38 9.60
CA TYR A 64 2.61 -6.79 8.86
C TYR A 64 2.78 -8.15 8.14
N LEU A 65 3.98 -8.70 8.06
CA LEU A 65 4.19 -10.08 7.63
C LEU A 65 3.79 -11.10 8.71
N GLN A 66 3.66 -10.64 9.97
CA GLN A 66 3.22 -11.43 11.12
C GLN A 66 2.25 -10.62 12.00
N PRO A 67 1.12 -10.15 11.44
CA PRO A 67 0.22 -9.24 12.14
C PRO A 67 -0.53 -9.96 13.28
N HIS A 68 -0.80 -9.22 14.34
CA HIS A 68 -1.54 -9.73 15.51
C HIS A 68 -3.03 -9.39 15.48
N TYR A 69 -3.62 -9.34 14.27
CA TYR A 69 -5.06 -9.11 14.10
C TYR A 69 -5.79 -10.42 13.76
N PRO A 70 -7.04 -10.59 14.21
CA PRO A 70 -7.86 -11.73 13.80
C PRO A 70 -8.13 -11.74 12.29
N GLU A 71 -8.45 -12.91 11.75
CA GLU A 71 -8.91 -13.06 10.36
C GLU A 71 -10.13 -12.17 10.10
N GLY A 72 -10.17 -11.54 8.93
CA GLY A 72 -11.30 -10.75 8.49
C GLY A 72 -11.57 -9.49 9.31
N SER A 73 -10.55 -8.94 9.99
CA SER A 73 -10.68 -7.76 10.85
C SER A 73 -10.96 -6.45 10.11
N PHE A 74 -10.65 -6.40 8.81
CA PHE A 74 -10.67 -5.17 8.04
C PHE A 74 -11.57 -5.26 6.80
N ASP A 75 -12.18 -4.13 6.47
CA ASP A 75 -12.94 -3.90 5.23
C ASP A 75 -12.04 -3.48 4.08
N GLY A 76 -10.99 -2.74 4.40
CA GLY A 76 -10.01 -2.25 3.47
C GLY A 76 -8.58 -2.35 4.01
N ILE A 77 -7.64 -2.58 3.11
CA ILE A 77 -6.20 -2.48 3.37
C ILE A 77 -5.61 -1.56 2.31
N LEU A 78 -4.76 -0.65 2.77
CA LEU A 78 -3.96 0.22 1.91
C LEU A 78 -2.49 -0.06 2.15
N SER A 79 -1.67 0.02 1.10
CA SER A 79 -0.21 -0.03 1.22
C SER A 79 0.44 0.78 0.11
N GLN A 80 1.41 1.60 0.46
CA GLN A 80 2.12 2.44 -0.51
C GLN A 80 3.63 2.30 -0.32
N CYS A 81 4.32 1.86 -1.39
CA CYS A 81 5.78 1.68 -1.41
C CYS A 81 6.32 0.82 -0.24
N SER A 82 5.60 -0.21 0.16
CA SER A 82 5.94 -1.00 1.34
C SER A 82 6.12 -2.50 1.06
N PHE A 83 5.30 -3.10 0.21
CA PHE A 83 5.38 -4.54 -0.04
C PHE A 83 6.72 -4.95 -0.67
N TYR A 84 7.22 -4.18 -1.65
CA TYR A 84 8.51 -4.46 -2.27
C TYR A 84 9.66 -4.41 -1.26
N VAL A 85 9.69 -3.38 -0.40
CA VAL A 85 10.77 -3.23 0.59
C VAL A 85 10.71 -4.26 1.72
N SER A 86 9.59 -4.95 1.92
CA SER A 86 9.50 -6.08 2.85
C SER A 86 10.38 -7.27 2.44
N GLY A 87 10.75 -7.34 1.16
CA GLY A 87 11.48 -8.46 0.58
C GLY A 87 10.64 -9.74 0.42
N ASN A 88 9.36 -9.71 0.76
CA ASN A 88 8.47 -10.87 0.69
C ASN A 88 7.04 -10.49 0.27
N VAL A 89 6.91 -10.02 -0.96
CA VAL A 89 5.62 -9.60 -1.54
C VAL A 89 4.54 -10.70 -1.47
N PRO A 90 4.83 -11.99 -1.76
CA PRO A 90 3.82 -13.04 -1.65
C PRO A 90 3.24 -13.16 -0.23
N GLU A 91 4.09 -13.03 0.79
CA GLU A 91 3.63 -13.11 2.18
C GLU A 91 2.83 -11.86 2.57
N ALA A 92 3.27 -10.66 2.16
CA ALA A 92 2.51 -9.44 2.39
C ALA A 92 1.09 -9.53 1.79
N LEU A 93 0.97 -10.02 0.56
CA LEU A 93 -0.32 -10.25 -0.10
C LEU A 93 -1.17 -11.32 0.61
N ARG A 94 -0.55 -12.40 1.08
CA ARG A 94 -1.23 -13.45 1.85
C ARG A 94 -1.78 -12.91 3.16
N GLN A 95 -1.00 -12.11 3.88
CA GLN A 95 -1.44 -11.48 5.13
C GLN A 95 -2.56 -10.46 4.87
N ALA A 96 -2.46 -9.66 3.82
CA ALA A 96 -3.55 -8.76 3.43
C ALA A 96 -4.84 -9.55 3.15
N GLY A 97 -4.74 -10.68 2.45
CA GLY A 97 -5.88 -11.57 2.21
C GLY A 97 -6.47 -12.17 3.50
N TRP A 98 -5.62 -12.56 4.45
CA TRP A 98 -6.04 -13.06 5.76
C TRP A 98 -6.79 -11.99 6.57
N LEU A 99 -6.27 -10.77 6.60
CA LEU A 99 -6.81 -9.67 7.39
C LEU A 99 -8.12 -9.10 6.84
N LEU A 100 -8.34 -9.18 5.52
CA LEU A 100 -9.56 -8.69 4.89
C LEU A 100 -10.72 -9.67 5.06
N ARG A 101 -11.92 -9.14 5.28
CA ARG A 101 -13.15 -9.90 5.12
C ARG A 101 -13.38 -10.25 3.63
N LYS A 102 -14.24 -11.23 3.35
CA LYS A 102 -14.70 -11.49 1.96
C LYS A 102 -15.31 -10.23 1.34
N GLY A 103 -14.95 -9.94 0.10
CA GLY A 103 -15.34 -8.71 -0.60
C GLY A 103 -14.59 -7.45 -0.15
N GLY A 104 -13.73 -7.56 0.86
CA GLY A 104 -12.87 -6.47 1.31
C GLY A 104 -11.88 -6.02 0.22
N LYS A 105 -11.41 -4.79 0.32
CA LYS A 105 -10.58 -4.15 -0.71
C LYS A 105 -9.13 -4.05 -0.27
N LEU A 106 -8.22 -4.49 -1.14
CA LEU A 106 -6.80 -4.17 -1.07
C LEU A 106 -6.49 -3.15 -2.15
N VAL A 107 -6.01 -1.99 -1.76
CA VAL A 107 -5.45 -0.99 -2.68
C VAL A 107 -3.99 -0.77 -2.35
N PHE A 108 -3.12 -0.93 -3.33
CA PHE A 108 -1.70 -0.70 -3.11
C PHE A 108 -1.02 -0.14 -4.34
N SER A 109 0.02 0.63 -4.09
CA SER A 109 0.93 1.11 -5.13
C SER A 109 2.36 0.79 -4.74
N ASP A 110 3.10 0.22 -5.67
CA ASP A 110 4.47 -0.22 -5.40
C ASP A 110 5.29 -0.37 -6.68
N VAL A 111 6.59 -0.54 -6.50
CA VAL A 111 7.50 -0.88 -7.58
C VAL A 111 7.54 -2.39 -7.81
N THR A 112 7.73 -2.79 -9.05
CA THR A 112 8.00 -4.18 -9.41
C THR A 112 8.97 -4.27 -10.59
N GLU A 113 9.76 -5.32 -10.63
CA GLU A 113 10.59 -5.65 -11.78
C GLU A 113 9.79 -6.38 -12.87
N ASP A 114 8.70 -7.07 -12.48
CA ASP A 114 7.85 -7.85 -13.36
C ASP A 114 6.37 -7.73 -12.96
N VAL A 115 5.61 -6.97 -13.75
CA VAL A 115 4.17 -6.74 -13.53
C VAL A 115 3.36 -8.03 -13.69
N VAL A 116 3.77 -8.91 -14.61
CA VAL A 116 3.06 -10.19 -14.84
C VAL A 116 3.24 -11.12 -13.64
N GLN A 117 4.45 -11.19 -13.11
CA GLN A 117 4.73 -11.96 -11.88
C GLN A 117 3.92 -11.41 -10.71
N LEU A 118 3.92 -10.11 -10.49
CA LEU A 118 3.15 -9.48 -9.41
C LEU A 118 1.65 -9.75 -9.56
N LEU A 119 1.10 -9.61 -10.76
CA LEU A 119 -0.30 -9.93 -11.06
C LEU A 119 -0.65 -11.38 -10.71
N ASN A 120 0.24 -12.32 -11.02
CA ASN A 120 0.04 -13.74 -10.67
C ASN A 120 0.09 -13.95 -9.15
N GLN A 121 1.00 -13.30 -8.43
CA GLN A 121 1.08 -13.36 -6.97
C GLN A 121 -0.20 -12.81 -6.31
N VAL A 122 -0.74 -11.70 -6.81
CA VAL A 122 -2.02 -11.12 -6.34
C VAL A 122 -3.15 -12.14 -6.49
N ARG A 123 -3.27 -12.77 -7.66
CA ARG A 123 -4.30 -13.79 -7.91
C ARG A 123 -4.12 -15.03 -7.04
N GLN A 124 -2.89 -15.50 -6.85
CA GLN A 124 -2.57 -16.65 -5.99
C GLN A 124 -2.89 -16.39 -4.52
N ALA A 125 -2.81 -15.13 -4.08
CA ALA A 125 -3.20 -14.71 -2.74
C ALA A 125 -4.73 -14.63 -2.53
N GLY A 126 -5.54 -14.97 -3.55
CA GLY A 126 -7.00 -15.02 -3.45
C GLY A 126 -7.71 -13.72 -3.81
N PHE A 127 -7.06 -12.86 -4.59
CA PHE A 127 -7.62 -11.58 -5.01
C PHE A 127 -8.12 -11.59 -6.46
N ALA A 128 -9.28 -10.98 -6.68
CA ALA A 128 -9.70 -10.52 -7.99
C ALA A 128 -9.17 -9.11 -8.23
N VAL A 129 -8.42 -8.90 -9.30
CA VAL A 129 -7.92 -7.57 -9.69
C VAL A 129 -9.06 -6.81 -10.38
N ARG A 130 -9.43 -5.65 -9.82
CA ARG A 130 -10.50 -4.79 -10.33
C ARG A 130 -9.94 -3.62 -11.14
N HIS A 131 -8.75 -3.15 -10.80
CA HIS A 131 -8.04 -2.09 -11.51
C HIS A 131 -6.53 -2.32 -11.41
N LEU A 132 -5.82 -2.02 -12.49
CA LEU A 132 -4.37 -2.03 -12.58
C LEU A 132 -3.94 -0.85 -13.45
N GLU A 133 -3.06 -0.02 -12.94
CA GLU A 133 -2.58 1.18 -13.60
C GLU A 133 -1.05 1.27 -13.51
N ASP A 134 -0.41 1.65 -14.62
CA ASP A 134 1.02 1.95 -14.67
C ASP A 134 1.24 3.44 -14.39
N LEU A 135 1.88 3.74 -13.27
CA LEU A 135 2.20 5.09 -12.82
C LEU A 135 3.70 5.40 -12.90
N THR A 136 4.44 4.67 -13.73
CA THR A 136 5.90 4.76 -13.81
C THR A 136 6.40 6.17 -14.10
N GLU A 137 5.72 6.95 -14.94
CA GLU A 137 6.14 8.31 -15.26
C GLU A 137 5.99 9.25 -14.03
N ALA A 138 4.90 9.15 -13.27
CA ALA A 138 4.73 9.90 -12.03
C ALA A 138 5.76 9.51 -10.96
N TRP A 139 6.13 8.22 -10.90
CA TRP A 139 7.16 7.72 -10.00
C TRP A 139 8.56 8.26 -10.38
N LYS A 140 8.87 8.37 -11.67
CA LYS A 140 10.12 8.97 -12.15
C LYS A 140 10.24 10.44 -11.75
N GLU A 141 9.17 11.21 -11.90
CA GLU A 141 9.14 12.62 -11.49
C GLU A 141 9.42 12.78 -10.00
N TYR A 142 8.77 11.97 -9.15
CA TYR A 142 9.00 11.94 -7.72
C TYR A 142 10.47 11.68 -7.36
N TYR A 143 11.10 10.69 -8.02
CA TYR A 143 12.51 10.38 -7.74
C TYR A 143 13.47 11.44 -8.27
N LEU A 144 13.15 12.09 -9.39
CA LEU A 144 13.92 13.24 -9.87
C LEU A 144 13.86 14.39 -8.86
N GLU A 145 12.70 14.71 -8.34
CA GLU A 145 12.53 15.73 -7.31
C GLU A 145 13.29 15.37 -6.01
N ALA A 146 13.18 14.13 -5.56
CA ALA A 146 13.90 13.64 -4.39
C ALA A 146 15.43 13.72 -4.54
N LEU A 147 15.96 13.45 -5.73
CA LEU A 147 17.38 13.59 -6.03
C LEU A 147 17.84 15.07 -5.96
N TRP A 148 17.00 16.02 -6.39
CA TRP A 148 17.30 17.46 -6.30
C TRP A 148 17.28 17.97 -4.86
N THR A 149 16.42 17.42 -4.00
CA THR A 149 16.32 17.83 -2.59
C THR A 149 17.33 17.13 -1.67
N GLN A 150 18.18 16.25 -2.21
CA GLN A 150 19.17 15.44 -1.47
C GLN A 150 18.54 14.50 -0.42
N ASP A 151 17.27 14.19 -0.53
CA ASP A 151 16.67 13.14 0.28
C ASP A 151 17.32 11.79 -0.08
N ASN A 152 17.60 10.97 0.95
CA ASN A 152 18.19 9.65 0.77
C ASN A 152 17.17 8.70 0.13
N VAL A 153 17.01 8.82 -1.18
CA VAL A 153 16.17 7.92 -1.95
C VAL A 153 17.03 6.74 -2.40
N CYS A 154 16.68 5.55 -1.93
CA CYS A 154 17.31 4.33 -2.39
C CYS A 154 16.78 3.98 -3.80
N LEU A 155 17.42 4.54 -4.84
CA LEU A 155 17.16 4.12 -6.21
C LEU A 155 17.80 2.75 -6.45
N PRO A 156 17.04 1.77 -6.90
CA PRO A 156 17.58 0.48 -7.29
C PRO A 156 18.52 0.67 -8.50
N LYS A 157 19.81 0.41 -8.31
CA LYS A 157 20.81 0.56 -9.37
C LYS A 157 20.73 -0.60 -10.37
N GLY A 158 20.65 -0.29 -11.65
CA GLY A 158 20.84 -1.25 -12.74
C GLY A 158 19.64 -2.13 -13.06
N LYS A 159 18.45 -1.91 -12.48
CA LYS A 159 17.22 -2.63 -12.76
C LYS A 159 16.15 -1.72 -13.35
N LYS A 160 15.31 -2.29 -14.22
CA LYS A 160 14.15 -1.58 -14.75
C LYS A 160 12.96 -1.85 -13.82
N PHE A 161 12.42 -0.79 -13.23
CA PHE A 161 11.24 -0.85 -12.39
C PHE A 161 10.03 -0.22 -13.07
N THR A 162 8.88 -0.82 -12.81
CA THR A 162 7.57 -0.26 -13.11
C THR A 162 6.89 0.09 -11.78
N TYR A 163 6.30 1.29 -11.68
CA TYR A 163 5.47 1.68 -10.55
C TYR A 163 4.00 1.46 -10.91
N VAL A 164 3.35 0.60 -10.14
CA VAL A 164 1.99 0.14 -10.44
C VAL A 164 1.05 0.39 -9.28
N LEU A 165 -0.21 0.61 -9.62
CA LEU A 165 -1.33 0.69 -8.70
C LEU A 165 -2.27 -0.49 -8.96
N PHE A 166 -2.66 -1.16 -7.88
CA PHE A 166 -3.64 -2.23 -7.90
C PHE A 166 -4.83 -1.88 -7.01
N VAL A 167 -6.02 -2.15 -7.51
CA VAL A 167 -7.24 -2.27 -6.72
C VAL A 167 -7.73 -3.70 -6.83
N CYS A 168 -7.83 -4.36 -5.70
CA CYS A 168 -8.13 -5.78 -5.60
C CYS A 168 -9.30 -6.01 -4.64
N GLU A 169 -10.02 -7.11 -4.85
CA GLU A 169 -11.10 -7.54 -3.98
C GLU A 169 -10.83 -8.98 -3.50
N ARG A 170 -10.92 -9.21 -2.18
CA ARG A 170 -10.82 -10.56 -1.62
C ARG A 170 -12.01 -11.42 -2.07
N MET A 171 -11.72 -12.54 -2.72
CA MET A 171 -12.72 -13.51 -3.15
C MET A 171 -13.22 -14.39 -2.00
#